data_52a93bc332d270bf719e58a07068485a
#
_entry.id   52a93bc332d270bf719e58a07068485a
#
_cell.length_a   1.000
_cell.length_b   1.000
_cell.length_c   1.000
_cell.angle_alpha   90.00
_cell.angle_beta   90.00
_cell.angle_gamma   90.00
#
_symmetry.space_group_name_H-M   'P 1'
#
loop_
_entity.id
_entity.type
_entity.pdbx_description
1 polymer ?
#
loop_
_entity_poly.entity_id
_entity_poly.type
_entity_poly.pdbx_seq_one_letter_code
_entity_poly.pdbx_strand_id
1 'polypeptide(L)'
;FRGQNILGYRPYADDVVDYFVQKSISNGIDIIRIFDCLNDLRNLQEAVNATNKFKAQEGRGEAQVALAYTLGDAYSLEYWTGMAKKIEEMGADSICIKDMAGLLVPYKAAELIKAMKEVTKLPIQLHTHYTSGVASMTYLKAVEAGVDVIDTAMSPFAMGTSQPATEV
;
A
#
# COMPACT_ATOMS: atom_id res chain seq x y z
N PHE A 1 4.22 1.96 -8.54
CA PHE A 1 5.69 2.01 -8.55
C PHE A 1 6.23 0.70 -7.97
N ARG A 2 7.00 -0.05 -8.76
CA ARG A 2 7.44 -1.42 -8.45
C ARG A 2 8.85 -1.43 -7.81
N GLY A 3 9.04 -0.64 -6.75
CA GLY A 3 10.36 -0.54 -6.11
C GLY A 3 11.46 -0.23 -7.13
N GLN A 4 12.55 -1.00 -7.10
CA GLN A 4 13.69 -0.81 -8.02
C GLN A 4 13.33 -0.97 -9.51
N ASN A 5 12.21 -1.60 -9.82
CA ASN A 5 11.77 -1.82 -11.20
C ASN A 5 10.99 -0.63 -11.79
N ILE A 6 10.70 0.40 -11.00
CA ILE A 6 9.93 1.59 -11.39
C ILE A 6 8.57 1.17 -11.99
N LEU A 7 8.40 1.27 -13.29
CA LEU A 7 7.21 0.84 -14.04
C LEU A 7 7.47 -0.39 -14.93
N GLY A 8 8.70 -0.90 -14.92
CA GLY A 8 9.15 -2.00 -15.77
C GLY A 8 9.15 -3.37 -15.08
N TYR A 9 9.85 -4.31 -15.69
CA TYR A 9 10.00 -5.70 -15.24
C TYR A 9 11.46 -6.08 -14.92
N ARG A 10 12.37 -5.11 -15.02
CA ARG A 10 13.78 -5.28 -14.65
C ARG A 10 14.18 -4.18 -13.68
N PRO A 11 15.11 -4.45 -12.75
CA PRO A 11 15.59 -3.42 -11.84
C PRO A 11 16.40 -2.36 -12.59
N TYR A 12 16.24 -1.12 -12.18
CA TYR A 12 17.04 0.02 -12.63
C TYR A 12 18.12 0.34 -11.57
N ALA A 13 19.12 1.11 -11.95
CA ALA A 13 20.10 1.62 -11.02
C ALA A 13 19.49 2.68 -10.08
N ASP A 14 20.09 2.87 -8.91
CA ASP A 14 19.56 3.74 -7.85
C ASP A 14 19.38 5.20 -8.32
N ASP A 15 20.31 5.72 -9.12
CA ASP A 15 20.25 7.06 -9.69
C ASP A 15 19.04 7.25 -10.63
N VAL A 16 18.63 6.20 -11.34
CA VAL A 16 17.43 6.21 -12.18
C VAL A 16 16.17 6.25 -11.33
N VAL A 17 16.14 5.47 -10.24
CA VAL A 17 15.02 5.49 -9.27
C VAL A 17 14.91 6.88 -8.63
N ASP A 18 16.00 7.43 -8.14
CA ASP A 18 16.08 8.77 -7.55
C ASP A 18 15.56 9.84 -8.52
N TYR A 19 16.06 9.83 -9.76
CA TYR A 19 15.64 10.79 -10.79
C TYR A 19 14.15 10.64 -11.17
N PHE A 20 13.65 9.40 -11.27
CA PHE A 20 12.23 9.16 -11.56
C PHE A 20 11.32 9.69 -10.45
N VAL A 21 11.67 9.43 -9.19
CA VAL A 21 10.91 9.93 -8.03
C VAL A 21 10.93 11.44 -7.99
N GLN A 22 12.11 12.06 -8.17
CA GLN A 22 12.25 13.51 -8.28
C GLN A 22 11.30 14.09 -9.33
N LYS A 23 11.35 13.56 -10.55
CA LYS A 23 10.52 14.07 -11.65
C LYS A 23 9.03 13.84 -11.39
N SER A 24 8.65 12.74 -10.76
CA SER A 24 7.26 12.49 -10.39
C SER A 24 6.74 13.55 -9.41
N ILE A 25 7.49 13.82 -8.35
CA ILE A 25 7.12 14.82 -7.32
C ILE A 25 7.11 16.23 -7.92
N SER A 26 8.16 16.62 -8.64
CA SER A 26 8.26 17.95 -9.28
C SER A 26 7.16 18.21 -10.30
N ASN A 27 6.64 17.16 -10.95
CA ASN A 27 5.53 17.26 -11.90
C ASN A 27 4.14 17.09 -11.26
N GLY A 28 4.04 17.02 -9.94
CA GLY A 28 2.77 17.13 -9.25
C GLY A 28 2.23 15.84 -8.64
N ILE A 29 3.02 14.77 -8.56
CA ILE A 29 2.63 13.58 -7.81
C ILE A 29 2.85 13.82 -6.32
N ASP A 30 1.80 13.65 -5.52
CA ASP A 30 1.85 13.88 -4.08
C ASP A 30 2.19 12.62 -3.30
N ILE A 31 1.74 11.45 -3.75
CA ILE A 31 2.00 10.18 -3.06
C ILE A 31 2.65 9.18 -4.02
N ILE A 32 3.83 8.70 -3.66
CA ILE A 32 4.51 7.61 -4.35
C ILE A 32 4.15 6.30 -3.66
N ARG A 33 3.20 5.53 -4.25
CA ARG A 33 2.86 4.19 -3.76
C ARG A 33 3.86 3.18 -4.29
N ILE A 34 4.61 2.56 -3.39
CA ILE A 34 5.74 1.70 -3.68
C ILE A 34 5.41 0.28 -3.24
N PHE A 35 5.57 -0.72 -4.10
CA PHE A 35 5.31 -2.10 -3.76
C PHE A 35 6.32 -3.07 -4.38
N ASP A 36 6.43 -4.24 -3.78
CA ASP A 36 7.05 -5.43 -4.34
C ASP A 36 6.07 -6.60 -4.23
N CYS A 37 5.91 -7.39 -5.29
CA CYS A 37 4.91 -8.47 -5.30
C CYS A 37 5.23 -9.61 -4.32
N LEU A 38 6.47 -9.72 -3.86
CA LEU A 38 6.92 -10.67 -2.84
C LEU A 38 7.08 -10.04 -1.46
N ASN A 39 6.74 -8.75 -1.32
CA ASN A 39 6.93 -7.96 -0.10
C ASN A 39 8.40 -7.89 0.37
N ASP A 40 9.36 -7.90 -0.57
CA ASP A 40 10.76 -7.72 -0.22
C ASP A 40 11.07 -6.23 0.01
N LEU A 41 11.16 -5.83 1.27
CA LEU A 41 11.41 -4.45 1.66
C LEU A 41 12.74 -3.89 1.14
N ARG A 42 13.74 -4.74 0.88
CA ARG A 42 15.02 -4.31 0.30
C ARG A 42 14.84 -3.69 -1.08
N ASN A 43 13.86 -4.19 -1.84
CA ASN A 43 13.51 -3.67 -3.17
C ASN A 43 12.78 -2.31 -3.12
N LEU A 44 12.32 -1.88 -1.95
CA LEU A 44 11.55 -0.65 -1.75
C LEU A 44 12.38 0.49 -1.16
N GLN A 45 13.49 0.18 -0.49
CA GLN A 45 14.24 1.12 0.33
C GLN A 45 14.70 2.34 -0.45
N GLU A 46 15.24 2.16 -1.66
CA GLU A 46 15.74 3.28 -2.46
C GLU A 46 14.62 4.24 -2.88
N ALA A 47 13.46 3.71 -3.26
CA ALA A 47 12.31 4.54 -3.61
C ALA A 47 11.75 5.33 -2.40
N VAL A 48 11.76 4.73 -1.20
CA VAL A 48 11.39 5.43 0.05
C VAL A 48 12.41 6.53 0.35
N ASN A 49 13.71 6.22 0.28
CA ASN A 49 14.79 7.19 0.51
C ASN A 49 14.69 8.37 -0.45
N ALA A 50 14.52 8.10 -1.74
CA ALA A 50 14.37 9.12 -2.78
C ALA A 50 13.16 10.02 -2.52
N THR A 51 12.00 9.43 -2.15
CA THR A 51 10.79 10.20 -1.84
C THR A 51 11.03 11.12 -0.65
N ASN A 52 11.60 10.63 0.45
CA ASN A 52 11.90 11.41 1.64
C ASN A 52 12.92 12.52 1.37
N LYS A 53 13.94 12.24 0.56
CA LYS A 53 14.93 13.23 0.11
C LYS A 53 14.25 14.40 -0.61
N PHE A 54 13.38 14.13 -1.59
CA PHE A 54 12.71 15.18 -2.35
C PHE A 54 11.58 15.85 -1.58
N LYS A 55 10.90 15.12 -0.67
CA LYS A 55 9.98 15.71 0.31
C LYS A 55 10.67 16.79 1.15
N ALA A 56 11.88 16.54 1.63
CA ALA A 56 12.65 17.51 2.40
C ALA A 56 13.06 18.73 1.56
N GLN A 57 13.28 18.58 0.27
CA GLN A 57 13.69 19.66 -0.64
C GLN A 57 12.51 20.50 -1.16
N GLU A 58 11.42 19.86 -1.54
CA GLU A 58 10.27 20.50 -2.20
C GLU A 58 9.08 20.75 -1.28
N GLY A 59 9.13 20.25 -0.03
CA GLY A 59 8.03 20.38 0.95
C GLY A 59 6.79 19.54 0.61
N ARG A 60 6.91 18.58 -0.31
CA ARG A 60 5.81 17.72 -0.79
C ARG A 60 6.33 16.36 -1.23
N GLY A 61 5.42 15.42 -1.38
CA GLY A 61 5.73 14.03 -1.71
C GLY A 61 5.67 13.13 -0.47
N GLU A 62 4.92 12.05 -0.54
CA GLU A 62 4.77 11.06 0.53
C GLU A 62 5.12 9.66 0.02
N ALA A 63 5.88 8.91 0.82
CA ALA A 63 6.21 7.52 0.57
C ALA A 63 5.14 6.61 1.19
N GLN A 64 4.31 6.00 0.35
CA GLN A 64 3.37 4.97 0.78
C GLN A 64 3.89 3.59 0.40
N VAL A 65 4.14 2.73 1.37
CA VAL A 65 4.54 1.34 1.10
C VAL A 65 3.30 0.45 1.05
N ALA A 66 3.14 -0.26 -0.07
CA ALA A 66 2.03 -1.18 -0.27
C ALA A 66 2.49 -2.64 -0.08
N LEU A 67 1.80 -3.35 0.81
CA LEU A 67 1.97 -4.78 1.06
C LEU A 67 1.01 -5.58 0.18
N ALA A 68 1.53 -6.46 -0.66
CA ALA A 68 0.74 -7.40 -1.44
C ALA A 68 0.14 -8.46 -0.50
N TYR A 69 -1.17 -8.36 -0.25
CA TYR A 69 -1.86 -9.30 0.63
C TYR A 69 -1.99 -10.67 -0.05
N THR A 70 -1.67 -11.70 0.71
CA THR A 70 -1.77 -13.09 0.26
C THR A 70 -2.08 -14.03 1.42
N LEU A 71 -2.41 -15.26 1.11
CA LEU A 71 -2.74 -16.33 2.06
C LEU A 71 -1.64 -17.38 2.07
N GLY A 72 -1.50 -18.08 3.19
CA GLY A 72 -0.57 -19.17 3.41
C GLY A 72 0.00 -19.15 4.82
N ASP A 73 0.57 -20.27 5.25
CA ASP A 73 1.05 -20.46 6.63
C ASP A 73 2.15 -19.47 7.04
N ALA A 74 2.93 -18.98 6.07
CA ALA A 74 3.96 -17.99 6.31
C ALA A 74 3.41 -16.56 6.55
N TYR A 75 2.15 -16.31 6.21
CA TYR A 75 1.54 -14.97 6.25
C TYR A 75 0.61 -14.82 7.46
N SER A 76 1.16 -15.11 8.64
CA SER A 76 0.47 -14.98 9.92
C SER A 76 0.22 -13.50 10.27
N LEU A 77 -0.57 -13.28 11.32
CA LEU A 77 -0.81 -11.93 11.85
C LEU A 77 0.50 -11.27 12.31
N GLU A 78 1.41 -12.05 12.92
CA GLU A 78 2.74 -11.61 13.33
C GLU A 78 3.61 -11.18 12.14
N TYR A 79 3.49 -11.88 11.01
CA TYR A 79 4.17 -11.46 9.77
C TYR A 79 3.72 -10.05 9.37
N TRP A 80 2.42 -9.80 9.28
CA TRP A 80 1.89 -8.51 8.84
C TRP A 80 2.22 -7.37 9.81
N THR A 81 2.10 -7.62 11.11
CA THR A 81 2.47 -6.64 12.14
C THR A 81 3.97 -6.37 12.17
N GLY A 82 4.79 -7.41 11.95
CA GLY A 82 6.23 -7.26 11.79
C GLY A 82 6.62 -6.45 10.55
N MET A 83 5.91 -6.62 9.44
CA MET A 83 6.10 -5.80 8.24
C MET A 83 5.72 -4.33 8.49
N ALA A 84 4.61 -4.06 9.19
CA ALA A 84 4.20 -2.71 9.52
C ALA A 84 5.27 -1.95 10.30
N LYS A 85 5.87 -2.58 11.32
CA LYS A 85 6.98 -1.98 12.08
C LYS A 85 8.18 -1.66 11.22
N LYS A 86 8.62 -2.60 10.39
CA LYS A 86 9.75 -2.40 9.48
C LYS A 86 9.52 -1.27 8.48
N ILE A 87 8.28 -1.13 7.97
CA ILE A 87 7.91 -0.05 7.05
C ILE A 87 7.98 1.31 7.75
N GLU A 88 7.52 1.40 9.00
CA GLU A 88 7.66 2.61 9.81
C GLU A 88 9.14 2.95 10.06
N GLU A 89 9.96 1.95 10.39
CA GLU A 89 11.42 2.11 10.55
C GLU A 89 12.12 2.53 9.27
N MET A 90 11.61 2.15 8.10
CA MET A 90 12.13 2.58 6.78
C MET A 90 11.86 4.06 6.50
N GLY A 91 10.99 4.71 7.27
CA GLY A 91 10.61 6.10 7.08
C GLY A 91 9.48 6.32 6.06
N ALA A 92 8.61 5.34 5.86
CA ALA A 92 7.39 5.52 5.08
C ALA A 92 6.40 6.45 5.81
N ASP A 93 5.54 7.13 5.03
CA ASP A 93 4.51 8.03 5.56
C ASP A 93 3.16 7.32 5.77
N SER A 94 2.90 6.24 5.04
CA SER A 94 1.69 5.43 5.18
C SER A 94 1.87 4.01 4.66
N ILE A 95 0.96 3.12 5.04
CA ILE A 95 0.94 1.71 4.61
C ILE A 95 -0.33 1.46 3.81
N CYS A 96 -0.22 0.78 2.67
CA CYS A 96 -1.36 0.28 1.92
C CYS A 96 -1.40 -1.25 1.98
N ILE A 97 -2.49 -1.83 2.45
CA ILE A 97 -2.76 -3.25 2.29
C ILE A 97 -3.39 -3.42 0.91
N LYS A 98 -2.67 -4.09 0.01
CA LYS A 98 -3.07 -4.25 -1.39
C LYS A 98 -3.52 -5.68 -1.65
N ASP A 99 -4.82 -5.89 -1.63
CA ASP A 99 -5.48 -7.15 -1.95
C ASP A 99 -5.94 -7.15 -3.41
N MET A 100 -5.08 -7.64 -4.30
CA MET A 100 -5.31 -7.62 -5.75
C MET A 100 -6.27 -8.72 -6.24
N ALA A 101 -6.63 -9.69 -5.40
CA ALA A 101 -7.45 -10.82 -5.80
C ALA A 101 -8.75 -10.96 -4.99
N GLY A 102 -9.01 -10.04 -4.07
CA GLY A 102 -10.19 -10.10 -3.20
C GLY A 102 -10.12 -11.26 -2.21
N LEU A 103 -8.93 -11.57 -1.69
CA LEU A 103 -8.69 -12.68 -0.75
C LEU A 103 -9.04 -12.30 0.69
N LEU A 104 -8.99 -11.02 1.02
CA LEU A 104 -9.19 -10.52 2.37
C LEU A 104 -10.69 -10.50 2.71
N VAL A 105 -11.10 -11.44 3.54
CA VAL A 105 -12.49 -11.57 3.98
C VAL A 105 -12.80 -10.62 5.15
N PRO A 106 -14.08 -10.23 5.38
CA PRO A 106 -14.45 -9.13 6.28
C PRO A 106 -13.88 -9.22 7.70
N TYR A 107 -14.02 -10.37 8.37
CA TYR A 107 -13.55 -10.52 9.76
C TYR A 107 -12.02 -10.56 9.84
N LYS A 108 -11.35 -11.11 8.82
CA LYS A 108 -9.88 -11.09 8.75
C LYS A 108 -9.35 -9.68 8.48
N ALA A 109 -10.09 -8.87 7.74
CA ALA A 109 -9.75 -7.44 7.58
C ALA A 109 -9.80 -6.72 8.92
N ALA A 110 -10.87 -6.91 9.69
CA ALA A 110 -10.98 -6.30 11.01
C ALA A 110 -9.85 -6.74 11.97
N GLU A 111 -9.52 -8.00 11.98
CA GLU A 111 -8.42 -8.55 12.78
C GLU A 111 -7.07 -7.95 12.38
N LEU A 112 -6.78 -7.93 11.08
CA LEU A 112 -5.55 -7.41 10.51
C LEU A 112 -5.37 -5.90 10.79
N ILE A 113 -6.41 -5.09 10.51
CA ILE A 113 -6.36 -3.64 10.73
C ILE A 113 -6.13 -3.32 12.20
N LYS A 114 -6.87 -3.95 13.12
CA LYS A 114 -6.67 -3.75 14.56
C LYS A 114 -5.24 -4.06 15.00
N ALA A 115 -4.74 -5.24 14.61
CA ALA A 115 -3.40 -5.65 14.98
C ALA A 115 -2.30 -4.73 14.40
N MET A 116 -2.46 -4.25 13.18
CA MET A 116 -1.52 -3.28 12.60
C MET A 116 -1.60 -1.93 13.30
N LYS A 117 -2.79 -1.42 13.62
CA LYS A 117 -2.96 -0.15 14.38
C LYS A 117 -2.38 -0.19 15.79
N GLU A 118 -2.22 -1.37 16.40
CA GLU A 118 -1.57 -1.52 17.70
C GLU A 118 -0.04 -1.38 17.63
N VAL A 119 0.57 -1.60 16.45
CA VAL A 119 2.03 -1.68 16.33
C VAL A 119 2.65 -0.56 15.51
N THR A 120 1.87 0.22 14.78
CA THR A 120 2.34 1.37 14.00
C THR A 120 1.43 2.58 14.18
N LYS A 121 2.01 3.77 14.06
CA LYS A 121 1.28 5.06 14.04
C LYS A 121 0.97 5.53 12.62
N LEU A 122 1.49 4.84 11.61
CA LEU A 122 1.27 5.22 10.23
C LEU A 122 -0.21 5.06 9.84
N PRO A 123 -0.75 5.95 9.03
CA PRO A 123 -2.05 5.75 8.40
C PRO A 123 -2.07 4.45 7.59
N ILE A 124 -3.17 3.71 7.69
CA ILE A 124 -3.38 2.45 6.97
C ILE A 124 -4.45 2.67 5.91
N GLN A 125 -4.11 2.37 4.67
CA GLN A 125 -5.03 2.35 3.53
C GLN A 125 -5.34 0.91 3.13
N LEU A 126 -6.60 0.62 2.83
CA LEU A 126 -7.00 -0.68 2.29
C LEU A 126 -7.43 -0.55 0.83
N HIS A 127 -6.79 -1.33 -0.01
CA HIS A 127 -7.11 -1.50 -1.43
C HIS A 127 -7.48 -2.95 -1.68
N THR A 128 -8.72 -3.25 -2.02
CA THR A 128 -9.14 -4.62 -2.37
C THR A 128 -9.94 -4.65 -3.66
N HIS A 129 -9.72 -5.69 -4.46
CA HIS A 129 -10.50 -5.94 -5.66
C HIS A 129 -11.78 -6.71 -5.32
N TYR A 130 -12.82 -6.49 -6.11
CA TYR A 130 -14.15 -7.06 -5.88
C TYR A 130 -14.32 -8.49 -6.45
N THR A 131 -13.24 -9.11 -6.90
CA THR A 131 -13.23 -10.40 -7.62
C THR A 131 -13.96 -11.52 -6.88
N SER A 132 -13.86 -11.57 -5.55
CA SER A 132 -14.57 -12.55 -4.70
C SER A 132 -16.01 -12.15 -4.35
N GLY A 133 -16.43 -10.92 -4.67
CA GLY A 133 -17.76 -10.41 -4.35
C GLY A 133 -17.96 -9.94 -2.89
N VAL A 134 -16.90 -9.92 -2.06
CA VAL A 134 -17.04 -9.57 -0.62
C VAL A 134 -16.42 -8.22 -0.24
N ALA A 135 -15.82 -7.52 -1.18
CA ALA A 135 -15.01 -6.34 -0.90
C ALA A 135 -15.76 -5.21 -0.16
N SER A 136 -17.05 -4.96 -0.45
CA SER A 136 -17.84 -3.95 0.29
C SER A 136 -18.00 -4.32 1.77
N MET A 137 -18.25 -5.60 2.07
CA MET A 137 -18.32 -6.08 3.45
C MET A 137 -16.96 -6.05 4.14
N THR A 138 -15.89 -6.34 3.39
CA THR A 138 -14.52 -6.23 3.85
C THR A 138 -14.19 -4.79 4.23
N TYR A 139 -14.57 -3.82 3.41
CA TYR A 139 -14.38 -2.38 3.70
C TYR A 139 -15.18 -1.94 4.93
N LEU A 140 -16.45 -2.35 5.04
CA LEU A 140 -17.24 -2.03 6.22
C LEU A 140 -16.54 -2.50 7.51
N LYS A 141 -16.06 -3.75 7.53
CA LYS A 141 -15.36 -4.30 8.71
C LYS A 141 -14.00 -3.65 8.94
N ALA A 142 -13.29 -3.25 7.91
CA ALA A 142 -12.04 -2.50 8.02
C ALA A 142 -12.27 -1.10 8.60
N VAL A 143 -13.33 -0.40 8.16
CA VAL A 143 -13.72 0.93 8.68
C VAL A 143 -14.09 0.84 10.15
N GLU A 144 -14.92 -0.14 10.56
CA GLU A 144 -15.24 -0.40 11.96
C GLU A 144 -14.00 -0.73 12.81
N ALA A 145 -12.95 -1.28 12.20
CA ALA A 145 -11.68 -1.61 12.85
C ALA A 145 -10.69 -0.42 12.88
N GLY A 146 -11.01 0.71 12.24
CA GLY A 146 -10.22 1.93 12.27
C GLY A 146 -9.22 2.09 11.12
N VAL A 147 -9.48 1.52 9.94
CA VAL A 147 -8.70 1.84 8.74
C VAL A 147 -8.87 3.34 8.38
N ASP A 148 -7.78 3.98 7.97
CA ASP A 148 -7.80 5.44 7.75
C ASP A 148 -8.30 5.81 6.36
N VAL A 149 -8.01 4.97 5.34
CA VAL A 149 -8.37 5.23 3.94
C VAL A 149 -8.79 3.93 3.26
N ILE A 150 -9.78 4.00 2.37
CA ILE A 150 -10.16 2.91 1.48
C ILE A 150 -10.14 3.37 0.02
N ASP A 151 -9.73 2.48 -0.89
CA ASP A 151 -9.76 2.74 -2.33
C ASP A 151 -11.11 2.29 -2.92
N THR A 152 -11.76 3.19 -3.64
CA THR A 152 -13.03 2.92 -4.34
C THR A 152 -12.92 3.32 -5.80
N ALA A 153 -13.87 2.91 -6.63
CA ALA A 153 -13.96 3.31 -8.02
C ALA A 153 -15.33 3.94 -8.30
N MET A 154 -15.40 4.89 -9.22
CA MET A 154 -16.69 5.44 -9.67
C MET A 154 -17.53 4.32 -10.28
N SER A 155 -18.82 4.29 -10.02
CA SER A 155 -19.74 3.19 -10.38
C SER A 155 -19.54 2.61 -11.80
N PRO A 156 -19.35 3.41 -12.87
CA PRO A 156 -19.15 2.85 -14.21
C PRO A 156 -17.88 1.99 -14.37
N PHE A 157 -16.92 2.14 -13.46
CA PHE A 157 -15.62 1.44 -13.47
C PHE A 157 -15.43 0.51 -12.27
N ALA A 158 -16.45 0.40 -11.41
CA ALA A 158 -16.39 -0.36 -10.18
C ALA A 158 -16.83 -1.81 -10.33
N MET A 159 -16.68 -2.59 -9.27
CA MET A 159 -17.11 -3.98 -9.17
C MET A 159 -16.32 -4.95 -10.06
N GLY A 160 -16.71 -6.21 -10.12
CA GLY A 160 -16.00 -7.24 -10.89
C GLY A 160 -14.55 -7.39 -10.45
N THR A 161 -13.61 -7.06 -11.33
CA THR A 161 -12.16 -7.07 -11.05
C THR A 161 -11.61 -5.73 -10.57
N SER A 162 -12.47 -4.72 -10.43
CA SER A 162 -12.14 -3.39 -9.90
C SER A 162 -12.45 -3.31 -8.39
N GLN A 163 -12.48 -2.12 -7.84
CA GLN A 163 -12.79 -1.86 -6.43
C GLN A 163 -14.30 -1.72 -6.20
N PRO A 164 -14.77 -1.68 -4.94
CA PRO A 164 -16.14 -1.29 -4.62
C PRO A 164 -16.51 0.08 -5.18
N ALA A 165 -17.77 0.26 -5.51
CA ALA A 165 -18.26 1.55 -5.99
C ALA A 165 -18.22 2.61 -4.88
N THR A 166 -17.83 3.84 -5.25
CA THR A 166 -17.76 4.98 -4.33
C THR A 166 -19.13 5.40 -3.82
N GLU A 167 -20.14 5.19 -4.63
CA GLU A 167 -21.52 5.69 -4.40
C GLU A 167 -22.40 4.72 -3.58
N VAL A 168 -21.86 3.56 -3.16
CA VAL A 168 -22.62 2.51 -2.44
C VAL A 168 -22.25 2.42 -0.99
#